data_2ac67e05851cc96966a3bfbf9070d292
#
_entry.id   2ac67e05851cc96966a3bfbf9070d292
#
_cell.length_a   1.000
_cell.length_b   1.000
_cell.length_c   1.000
_cell.angle_alpha   90.00
_cell.angle_beta   90.00
_cell.angle_gamma   90.00
#
_symmetry.space_group_name_H-M   'P 1'
#
loop_
_entity.id
_entity.type
_entity.pdbx_description
1 polymer ?
#
loop_
_entity_poly.entity_id
_entity_poly.type
_entity_poly.pdbx_seq_one_letter_code
_entity_poly.pdbx_strand_id
1 'polypeptide(L)'
;MKLTYFPYELKLRHVFTVATYSRSTTPDVQVELEYDGVTGYGEASMPPYLAKELGTQDSVCEFLGRVAKELEKFDDPFQLEDILAHIDAMDEGNAAGKAAVDIALHDLVGKLMNQPWYKIWGLDPAKTPNTTFTIGIDTPDVVRAKTKECAEQFNILKVKLGRDNDKEMIETIRSVTNLPIAIDANQGWTDKQYALDMIHWLKEHGIVMIEQPMPKEQIDDLAWVTEHSPLPVFADESIQRLKDIASLKGVFSGINIKLMKCTGMREGWKMVTTARSLGMKVMVGCMTETSCACSAAAQFSPAVDFADLDGNLLIANDRFEGMTVVKGKITLPDRPGIGLIKL
;
A
#
# COMPACT_ATOMS: atom_id res chain seq x y z
N MET A 1 -2.70 13.11 -25.38
CA MET A 1 -3.52 12.38 -24.40
C MET A 1 -4.41 13.36 -23.65
N LYS A 2 -5.63 12.95 -23.28
CA LYS A 2 -6.58 13.81 -22.55
C LYS A 2 -6.78 13.27 -21.14
N LEU A 3 -6.43 14.06 -20.13
CA LEU A 3 -6.63 13.72 -18.72
C LEU A 3 -7.83 14.47 -18.16
N THR A 4 -8.72 13.73 -17.49
CA THR A 4 -9.81 14.27 -16.68
C THR A 4 -9.69 13.73 -15.26
N TYR A 5 -10.09 14.53 -14.27
CA TYR A 5 -10.02 14.14 -12.87
C TYR A 5 -11.19 14.77 -12.09
N PHE A 6 -11.57 14.11 -11.01
CA PHE A 6 -12.66 14.57 -10.16
C PHE A 6 -12.43 14.16 -8.71
N PRO A 7 -12.69 15.09 -7.77
CA PRO A 7 -12.67 14.80 -6.35
C PRO A 7 -13.66 13.70 -6.00
N TYR A 8 -13.26 12.80 -5.11
CA TYR A 8 -14.09 11.74 -4.60
C TYR A 8 -13.87 11.57 -3.10
N GLU A 9 -14.81 11.00 -2.39
CA GLU A 9 -14.68 10.68 -0.98
C GLU A 9 -14.95 9.19 -0.77
N LEU A 10 -13.97 8.48 -0.27
CA LEU A 10 -14.10 7.08 0.12
C LEU A 10 -14.83 7.01 1.47
N LYS A 11 -15.93 6.27 1.51
CA LYS A 11 -16.72 6.02 2.72
C LYS A 11 -16.29 4.71 3.34
N LEU A 12 -15.77 4.74 4.56
CA LEU A 12 -15.34 3.54 5.26
C LEU A 12 -16.56 2.76 5.78
N ARG A 13 -16.50 1.43 5.71
CA ARG A 13 -17.54 0.54 6.28
C ARG A 13 -17.63 0.67 7.81
N HIS A 14 -16.48 0.92 8.45
CA HIS A 14 -16.33 1.12 9.88
C HIS A 14 -15.38 2.27 10.15
N VAL A 15 -15.46 2.90 11.31
CA VAL A 15 -14.46 3.88 11.74
C VAL A 15 -13.09 3.18 11.79
N PHE A 16 -12.10 3.76 11.14
CA PHE A 16 -10.75 3.24 11.09
C PHE A 16 -9.84 4.04 12.03
N THR A 17 -9.27 3.35 13.01
CA THR A 17 -8.41 3.95 14.03
C THR A 17 -6.99 3.40 13.94
N VAL A 18 -6.04 4.30 13.79
CA VAL A 18 -4.59 4.06 13.96
C VAL A 18 -4.12 4.68 15.28
N ALA A 19 -2.85 4.54 15.65
CA ALA A 19 -2.33 5.02 16.91
C ALA A 19 -2.68 6.50 17.21
N THR A 20 -2.69 7.36 16.18
CA THR A 20 -2.80 8.83 16.31
C THR A 20 -4.06 9.45 15.73
N TYR A 21 -4.87 8.69 14.96
CA TYR A 21 -5.97 9.28 14.18
C TYR A 21 -7.13 8.30 13.97
N SER A 22 -8.37 8.83 13.95
CA SER A 22 -9.59 8.07 13.62
C SER A 22 -10.38 8.78 12.53
N ARG A 23 -10.95 8.02 11.58
CA ARG A 23 -11.74 8.57 10.47
C ARG A 23 -12.83 7.62 9.99
N SER A 24 -13.86 8.18 9.37
CA SER A 24 -14.94 7.45 8.67
C SER A 24 -14.92 7.65 7.16
N THR A 25 -14.11 8.59 6.67
CA THR A 25 -13.92 8.88 5.24
C THR A 25 -12.45 9.10 4.91
N THR A 26 -12.10 9.02 3.63
CA THR A 26 -10.78 9.38 3.12
C THR A 26 -10.95 10.21 1.85
N PRO A 27 -10.35 11.41 1.76
CA PRO A 27 -10.29 12.19 0.53
C PRO A 27 -9.59 11.40 -0.57
N ASP A 28 -10.12 11.50 -1.77
CA ASP A 28 -9.66 10.79 -2.96
C ASP A 28 -9.82 11.67 -4.20
N VAL A 29 -9.02 11.41 -5.23
CA VAL A 29 -9.21 11.98 -6.58
C VAL A 29 -9.08 10.87 -7.59
N GLN A 30 -10.09 10.72 -8.43
CA GLN A 30 -10.08 9.75 -9.52
C GLN A 30 -9.65 10.39 -10.82
N VAL A 31 -8.91 9.63 -11.62
CA VAL A 31 -8.30 10.07 -12.88
C VAL A 31 -8.72 9.15 -14.01
N GLU A 32 -9.05 9.76 -15.14
CA GLU A 32 -9.26 9.08 -16.42
C GLU A 32 -8.30 9.67 -17.46
N LEU A 33 -7.53 8.83 -18.11
CA LEU A 33 -6.59 9.19 -19.16
C LEU A 33 -7.02 8.53 -20.48
N GLU A 34 -7.42 9.35 -21.45
CA GLU A 34 -7.92 8.90 -22.74
C GLU A 34 -6.89 9.08 -23.85
N TYR A 35 -6.74 8.05 -24.66
CA TYR A 35 -5.95 8.06 -25.90
C TYR A 35 -6.53 7.07 -26.90
N ASP A 36 -6.77 7.55 -28.12
CA ASP A 36 -7.29 6.73 -29.26
C ASP A 36 -8.53 5.88 -28.90
N GLY A 37 -9.48 6.49 -28.15
CA GLY A 37 -10.72 5.84 -27.72
C GLY A 37 -10.56 4.82 -26.58
N VAL A 38 -9.36 4.64 -26.05
CA VAL A 38 -9.08 3.78 -24.88
C VAL A 38 -8.92 4.65 -23.64
N THR A 39 -9.51 4.24 -22.50
CA THR A 39 -9.42 4.95 -21.23
C THR A 39 -8.66 4.13 -20.20
N GLY A 40 -7.60 4.70 -19.64
CA GLY A 40 -6.93 4.23 -18.45
C GLY A 40 -7.45 4.94 -17.19
N TYR A 41 -7.52 4.22 -16.09
CA TYR A 41 -8.02 4.70 -14.80
C TYR A 41 -6.92 4.80 -13.76
N GLY A 42 -6.97 5.84 -12.93
CA GLY A 42 -6.06 6.06 -11.82
C GLY A 42 -6.74 6.67 -10.61
N GLU A 43 -6.07 6.64 -9.48
CA GLU A 43 -6.60 7.06 -8.20
C GLU A 43 -5.52 7.68 -7.33
N ALA A 44 -5.85 8.76 -6.64
CA ALA A 44 -5.05 9.37 -5.59
C ALA A 44 -5.81 9.30 -4.27
N SER A 45 -5.41 8.43 -3.35
CA SER A 45 -5.95 8.38 -2.00
C SER A 45 -5.06 9.13 -1.03
N MET A 46 -5.66 10.03 -0.23
CA MET A 46 -4.93 10.97 0.62
C MET A 46 -5.47 10.97 2.05
N PRO A 47 -5.10 9.96 2.89
CA PRO A 47 -5.43 10.02 4.30
C PRO A 47 -4.92 11.33 4.94
N PRO A 48 -5.76 12.11 5.65
CA PRO A 48 -5.42 13.47 6.07
C PRO A 48 -4.16 13.60 6.94
N TYR A 49 -3.82 12.56 7.71
CA TYR A 49 -2.61 12.54 8.55
C TYR A 49 -1.31 12.37 7.75
N LEU A 50 -1.41 12.10 6.44
CA LEU A 50 -0.29 12.01 5.50
C LEU A 50 -0.28 13.15 4.47
N ALA A 51 -1.03 14.23 4.70
CA ALA A 51 -1.18 15.32 3.75
C ALA A 51 0.15 16.00 3.35
N LYS A 52 1.13 15.97 4.24
CA LYS A 52 2.48 16.51 3.96
C LYS A 52 3.20 15.72 2.87
N GLU A 53 3.07 14.40 2.89
CA GLU A 53 3.74 13.48 1.96
C GLU A 53 2.92 13.30 0.67
N LEU A 54 1.62 13.12 0.81
CA LEU A 54 0.74 12.70 -0.29
C LEU A 54 0.10 13.88 -1.05
N GLY A 55 -0.02 15.02 -0.39
CA GLY A 55 -0.83 16.15 -0.82
C GLY A 55 -2.22 16.15 -0.16
N THR A 56 -2.91 17.26 -0.34
CA THR A 56 -4.35 17.41 -0.02
C THR A 56 -5.18 17.25 -1.28
N GLN A 57 -6.49 17.02 -1.15
CA GLN A 57 -7.38 16.90 -2.32
C GLN A 57 -7.28 18.14 -3.23
N ASP A 58 -7.24 19.34 -2.65
CA ASP A 58 -7.12 20.60 -3.40
C ASP A 58 -5.76 20.68 -4.12
N SER A 59 -4.64 20.44 -3.41
CA SER A 59 -3.31 20.51 -4.02
C SER A 59 -3.11 19.47 -5.12
N VAL A 60 -3.67 18.27 -4.95
CA VAL A 60 -3.65 17.22 -5.97
C VAL A 60 -4.48 17.63 -7.19
N CYS A 61 -5.67 18.21 -7.00
CA CYS A 61 -6.47 18.71 -8.12
C CYS A 61 -5.76 19.85 -8.88
N GLU A 62 -5.12 20.78 -8.19
CA GLU A 62 -4.31 21.82 -8.82
C GLU A 62 -3.12 21.24 -9.60
N PHE A 63 -2.42 20.27 -9.02
CA PHE A 63 -1.35 19.55 -9.69
C PHE A 63 -1.84 18.86 -10.96
N LEU A 64 -2.93 18.08 -10.87
CA LEU A 64 -3.52 17.37 -12.01
C LEU A 64 -3.99 18.31 -13.12
N GLY A 65 -4.46 19.52 -12.76
CA GLY A 65 -4.78 20.57 -13.75
C GLY A 65 -3.57 21.08 -14.55
N ARG A 66 -2.36 21.07 -13.93
CA ARG A 66 -1.09 21.34 -14.63
C ARG A 66 -0.65 20.15 -15.48
N VAL A 67 -0.75 18.94 -14.93
CA VAL A 67 -0.41 17.70 -15.64
C VAL A 67 -1.26 17.51 -16.88
N ALA A 68 -2.57 17.82 -16.84
CA ALA A 68 -3.45 17.70 -18.00
C ALA A 68 -2.93 18.49 -19.22
N LYS A 69 -2.42 19.70 -18.99
CA LYS A 69 -1.82 20.53 -20.04
C LYS A 69 -0.49 19.99 -20.56
N GLU A 70 0.30 19.40 -19.67
CA GLU A 70 1.58 18.81 -20.08
C GLU A 70 1.38 17.52 -20.90
N LEU A 71 0.39 16.70 -20.53
CA LEU A 71 0.08 15.45 -21.25
C LEU A 71 -0.39 15.67 -22.69
N GLU A 72 -0.98 16.83 -23.01
CA GLU A 72 -1.35 17.20 -24.38
C GLU A 72 -0.13 17.29 -25.33
N LYS A 73 1.09 17.46 -24.77
CA LYS A 73 2.34 17.57 -25.55
C LYS A 73 2.94 16.20 -25.92
N PHE A 74 2.44 15.11 -25.36
CA PHE A 74 2.91 13.76 -25.63
C PHE A 74 1.94 13.06 -26.60
N ASP A 75 2.45 12.65 -27.75
CA ASP A 75 1.67 11.99 -28.80
C ASP A 75 1.67 10.46 -28.68
N ASP A 76 2.59 9.89 -27.92
CA ASP A 76 2.77 8.45 -27.78
C ASP A 76 2.75 8.01 -26.30
N PRO A 77 1.70 7.34 -25.81
CA PRO A 77 1.64 6.86 -24.43
C PRO A 77 2.67 5.77 -24.10
N PHE A 78 3.27 5.12 -25.11
CA PHE A 78 4.32 4.11 -24.90
C PHE A 78 5.66 4.71 -24.43
N GLN A 79 5.84 6.02 -24.52
CA GLN A 79 6.95 6.75 -23.88
C GLN A 79 6.72 6.90 -22.36
N LEU A 80 6.18 5.87 -21.73
CA LEU A 80 5.73 5.84 -20.34
C LEU A 80 6.82 6.32 -19.37
N GLU A 81 8.07 5.86 -19.55
CA GLU A 81 9.18 6.23 -18.67
C GLU A 81 9.48 7.74 -18.73
N ASP A 82 9.53 8.32 -19.92
CA ASP A 82 9.85 9.75 -20.12
C ASP A 82 8.68 10.63 -19.65
N ILE A 83 7.45 10.23 -19.95
CA ILE A 83 6.23 10.94 -19.50
C ILE A 83 6.19 11.01 -17.97
N LEU A 84 6.36 9.87 -17.31
CA LEU A 84 6.28 9.81 -15.85
C LEU A 84 7.46 10.47 -15.16
N ALA A 85 8.65 10.44 -15.77
CA ALA A 85 9.81 11.20 -15.29
C ALA A 85 9.56 12.72 -15.39
N HIS A 86 8.99 13.17 -16.50
CA HIS A 86 8.61 14.58 -16.66
C HIS A 86 7.59 15.03 -15.62
N ILE A 87 6.51 14.24 -15.40
CA ILE A 87 5.46 14.54 -14.42
C ILE A 87 6.02 14.54 -12.99
N ASP A 88 6.90 13.61 -12.66
CA ASP A 88 7.53 13.55 -11.33
C ASP A 88 8.38 14.81 -11.04
N ALA A 89 9.04 15.33 -12.06
CA ALA A 89 9.87 16.54 -11.98
C ALA A 89 9.07 17.85 -11.87
N MET A 90 7.75 17.84 -12.14
CA MET A 90 6.92 19.05 -12.10
C MET A 90 6.69 19.60 -10.68
N ASP A 91 6.83 18.75 -9.67
CA ASP A 91 6.53 19.08 -8.28
C ASP A 91 7.33 18.18 -7.33
N GLU A 92 7.78 18.70 -6.19
CA GLU A 92 8.42 17.88 -5.15
C GLU A 92 7.39 17.12 -4.28
N GLY A 93 6.16 17.64 -4.18
CA GLY A 93 5.03 17.09 -3.42
C GLY A 93 4.04 16.30 -4.26
N ASN A 94 2.80 16.22 -3.77
CA ASN A 94 1.65 15.61 -4.43
C ASN A 94 1.89 14.16 -4.90
N ALA A 95 2.56 13.36 -4.07
CA ALA A 95 2.93 11.98 -4.42
C ALA A 95 1.71 11.15 -4.85
N ALA A 96 0.55 11.31 -4.18
CA ALA A 96 -0.68 10.61 -4.55
C ALA A 96 -1.20 11.06 -5.93
N GLY A 97 -1.12 12.35 -6.26
CA GLY A 97 -1.49 12.84 -7.59
C GLY A 97 -0.61 12.28 -8.70
N LYS A 98 0.70 12.17 -8.46
CA LYS A 98 1.64 11.50 -9.38
C LYS A 98 1.30 10.02 -9.54
N ALA A 99 0.98 9.33 -8.44
CA ALA A 99 0.56 7.94 -8.47
C ALA A 99 -0.72 7.74 -9.31
N ALA A 100 -1.69 8.64 -9.19
CA ALA A 100 -2.91 8.57 -9.99
C ALA A 100 -2.64 8.64 -11.50
N VAL A 101 -1.75 9.53 -11.92
CA VAL A 101 -1.36 9.64 -13.34
C VAL A 101 -0.56 8.42 -13.80
N ASP A 102 0.37 7.96 -12.98
CA ASP A 102 1.17 6.76 -13.24
C ASP A 102 0.27 5.52 -13.41
N ILE A 103 -0.66 5.29 -12.49
CA ILE A 103 -1.60 4.17 -12.55
C ILE A 103 -2.47 4.27 -13.81
N ALA A 104 -3.02 5.47 -14.11
CA ALA A 104 -3.84 5.67 -15.29
C ALA A 104 -3.08 5.41 -16.60
N LEU A 105 -1.81 5.83 -16.67
CA LEU A 105 -0.98 5.61 -17.85
C LEU A 105 -0.61 4.11 -18.00
N HIS A 106 -0.30 3.43 -16.91
CA HIS A 106 -0.07 1.98 -16.93
C HIS A 106 -1.35 1.23 -17.36
N ASP A 107 -2.51 1.60 -16.83
CA ASP A 107 -3.77 0.97 -17.24
C ASP A 107 -4.06 1.19 -18.73
N LEU A 108 -3.87 2.42 -19.21
CA LEU A 108 -4.01 2.77 -20.62
C LEU A 108 -3.06 1.96 -21.51
N VAL A 109 -1.77 1.97 -21.22
CA VAL A 109 -0.75 1.28 -22.03
C VAL A 109 -0.98 -0.23 -22.03
N GLY A 110 -1.28 -0.83 -20.88
CA GLY A 110 -1.61 -2.25 -20.82
C GLY A 110 -2.86 -2.62 -21.62
N LYS A 111 -3.87 -1.74 -21.67
CA LYS A 111 -5.06 -1.90 -22.52
C LYS A 111 -4.72 -1.79 -24.00
N LEU A 112 -3.91 -0.82 -24.41
CA LEU A 112 -3.42 -0.69 -25.78
C LEU A 112 -2.59 -1.90 -26.22
N MET A 113 -1.80 -2.49 -25.32
CA MET A 113 -1.04 -3.73 -25.55
C MET A 113 -1.92 -4.98 -25.48
N ASN A 114 -3.16 -4.87 -25.05
CA ASN A 114 -4.07 -5.98 -24.77
C ASN A 114 -3.46 -7.03 -23.80
N GLN A 115 -2.72 -6.56 -22.78
CA GLN A 115 -2.07 -7.42 -21.77
C GLN A 115 -2.19 -6.83 -20.37
N PRO A 116 -2.36 -7.66 -19.33
CA PRO A 116 -2.20 -7.23 -17.94
C PRO A 116 -0.72 -7.05 -17.58
N TRP A 117 -0.43 -6.12 -16.66
CA TRP A 117 0.94 -5.75 -16.30
C TRP A 117 1.75 -6.90 -15.68
N TYR A 118 1.15 -7.78 -14.89
CA TYR A 118 1.88 -8.94 -14.36
C TYR A 118 2.46 -9.83 -15.48
N LYS A 119 1.76 -9.96 -16.62
CA LYS A 119 2.27 -10.68 -17.79
C LYS A 119 3.37 -9.91 -18.50
N ILE A 120 3.22 -8.58 -18.64
CA ILE A 120 4.26 -7.71 -19.22
C ILE A 120 5.56 -7.82 -18.43
N TRP A 121 5.48 -7.89 -17.10
CA TRP A 121 6.63 -8.11 -16.23
C TRP A 121 7.09 -9.58 -16.13
N GLY A 122 6.42 -10.51 -16.81
CA GLY A 122 6.77 -11.94 -16.80
C GLY A 122 6.52 -12.62 -15.46
N LEU A 123 5.54 -12.16 -14.70
CA LEU A 123 5.22 -12.68 -13.37
C LEU A 123 4.14 -13.77 -13.46
N ASP A 124 4.28 -14.78 -12.61
CA ASP A 124 3.33 -15.88 -12.45
C ASP A 124 2.24 -15.49 -11.43
N PRO A 125 0.98 -15.29 -11.84
CA PRO A 125 -0.10 -14.90 -10.94
C PRO A 125 -0.43 -15.95 -9.85
N ALA A 126 0.00 -17.20 -10.00
CA ALA A 126 -0.14 -18.21 -8.96
C ALA A 126 0.73 -17.93 -7.72
N LYS A 127 1.77 -17.10 -7.87
CA LYS A 127 2.70 -16.72 -6.79
C LYS A 127 2.27 -15.51 -5.97
N THR A 128 1.09 -14.92 -6.25
CA THR A 128 0.56 -13.86 -5.37
C THR A 128 0.54 -14.34 -3.92
N PRO A 129 0.95 -13.51 -2.94
CA PRO A 129 0.82 -13.86 -1.52
C PRO A 129 -0.64 -13.80 -1.05
N ASN A 130 -0.90 -14.26 0.16
CA ASN A 130 -2.12 -13.88 0.87
C ASN A 130 -2.01 -12.40 1.25
N THR A 131 -3.11 -11.66 1.14
CA THR A 131 -3.20 -10.34 1.75
C THR A 131 -3.55 -10.47 3.23
N THR A 132 -3.01 -9.59 4.05
CA THR A 132 -3.52 -9.40 5.41
C THR A 132 -4.90 -8.76 5.39
N PHE A 133 -5.62 -8.88 6.51
CA PHE A 133 -6.78 -8.05 6.82
C PHE A 133 -6.54 -7.32 8.13
N THR A 134 -6.77 -6.01 8.13
CA THR A 134 -6.37 -5.13 9.23
C THR A 134 -7.39 -5.11 10.36
N ILE A 135 -6.94 -5.46 11.58
CA ILE A 135 -7.66 -5.27 12.83
C ILE A 135 -7.09 -4.02 13.52
N GLY A 136 -7.90 -2.97 13.58
CA GLY A 136 -7.55 -1.72 14.27
C GLY A 136 -7.60 -1.87 15.80
N ILE A 137 -7.03 -0.87 16.48
CA ILE A 137 -7.07 -0.79 17.94
C ILE A 137 -8.51 -0.50 18.40
N ASP A 138 -9.05 -1.35 19.27
CA ASP A 138 -10.42 -1.25 19.77
C ASP A 138 -10.55 -1.96 21.12
N THR A 139 -11.75 -2.01 21.69
CA THR A 139 -12.04 -2.76 22.92
C THR A 139 -11.92 -4.28 22.68
N PRO A 140 -11.59 -5.08 23.71
CA PRO A 140 -11.46 -6.54 23.56
C PRO A 140 -12.67 -7.23 22.92
N ASP A 141 -13.89 -6.79 23.23
CA ASP A 141 -15.10 -7.39 22.68
C ASP A 141 -15.25 -7.12 21.18
N VAL A 142 -14.94 -5.90 20.73
CA VAL A 142 -14.94 -5.52 19.30
C VAL A 142 -13.84 -6.26 18.56
N VAL A 143 -12.63 -6.31 19.12
CA VAL A 143 -11.50 -7.06 18.56
C VAL A 143 -11.84 -8.54 18.41
N ARG A 144 -12.45 -9.16 19.43
CA ARG A 144 -12.86 -10.57 19.40
C ARG A 144 -13.91 -10.83 18.31
N ALA A 145 -14.90 -9.95 18.18
CA ALA A 145 -15.94 -10.07 17.16
C ALA A 145 -15.36 -9.95 15.74
N LYS A 146 -14.55 -8.92 15.48
CA LYS A 146 -13.86 -8.73 14.19
C LYS A 146 -12.95 -9.89 13.86
N THR A 147 -12.18 -10.40 14.84
CA THR A 147 -11.27 -11.53 14.63
C THR A 147 -12.04 -12.78 14.21
N LYS A 148 -13.20 -13.07 14.81
CA LYS A 148 -14.03 -14.24 14.42
C LYS A 148 -14.53 -14.12 13.00
N GLU A 149 -14.98 -12.94 12.59
CA GLU A 149 -15.46 -12.68 11.24
C GLU A 149 -14.34 -12.84 10.19
N CYS A 150 -13.16 -12.29 10.48
CA CYS A 150 -12.03 -12.28 9.53
C CYS A 150 -11.32 -13.63 9.46
N ALA A 151 -11.24 -14.39 10.56
CA ALA A 151 -10.48 -15.65 10.61
C ALA A 151 -11.02 -16.73 9.69
N GLU A 152 -12.27 -16.67 9.27
CA GLU A 152 -12.87 -17.59 8.30
C GLU A 152 -12.56 -17.20 6.85
N GLN A 153 -12.19 -15.94 6.60
CA GLN A 153 -12.05 -15.35 5.26
C GLN A 153 -10.59 -15.12 4.86
N PHE A 154 -9.68 -14.97 5.84
CA PHE A 154 -8.28 -14.64 5.62
C PHE A 154 -7.34 -15.67 6.24
N ASN A 155 -6.13 -15.77 5.67
CA ASN A 155 -5.10 -16.71 6.12
C ASN A 155 -4.00 -16.04 6.97
N ILE A 156 -4.01 -14.72 7.01
CA ILE A 156 -3.09 -13.89 7.81
C ILE A 156 -3.83 -12.60 8.22
N LEU A 157 -3.63 -12.15 9.44
CA LEU A 157 -4.19 -10.91 9.96
C LEU A 157 -3.09 -9.87 10.12
N LYS A 158 -3.43 -8.59 9.97
CA LYS A 158 -2.59 -7.46 10.39
C LYS A 158 -3.20 -6.82 11.63
N VAL A 159 -2.40 -6.56 12.64
CA VAL A 159 -2.87 -5.99 13.90
C VAL A 159 -2.10 -4.70 14.18
N LYS A 160 -2.85 -3.63 14.41
CA LYS A 160 -2.30 -2.34 14.81
C LYS A 160 -1.99 -2.36 16.29
N LEU A 161 -0.75 -2.05 16.64
CA LEU A 161 -0.24 -1.92 18.02
C LEU A 161 0.40 -0.54 18.23
N GLY A 162 1.14 -0.36 19.30
CA GLY A 162 1.84 0.88 19.65
C GLY A 162 1.17 1.67 20.77
N ARG A 163 0.35 1.00 21.59
CA ARG A 163 -0.28 1.57 22.78
C ARG A 163 -0.08 0.67 24.00
N ASP A 164 -0.53 1.13 25.16
CA ASP A 164 -0.35 0.43 26.43
C ASP A 164 -1.08 -0.92 26.53
N ASN A 165 -2.06 -1.17 25.63
CA ASN A 165 -2.87 -2.40 25.59
C ASN A 165 -2.39 -3.44 24.57
N ASP A 166 -1.18 -3.34 24.05
CA ASP A 166 -0.65 -4.20 22.97
C ASP A 166 -0.75 -5.70 23.29
N LYS A 167 -0.37 -6.10 24.50
CA LYS A 167 -0.44 -7.51 24.93
C LYS A 167 -1.87 -8.01 25.03
N GLU A 168 -2.78 -7.23 25.63
CA GLU A 168 -4.19 -7.55 25.73
C GLU A 168 -4.83 -7.75 24.35
N MET A 169 -4.47 -6.89 23.38
CA MET A 169 -4.92 -7.04 21.99
C MET A 169 -4.53 -8.40 21.41
N ILE A 170 -3.25 -8.79 21.54
CA ILE A 170 -2.74 -10.07 21.00
C ILE A 170 -3.37 -11.27 21.73
N GLU A 171 -3.44 -11.25 23.05
CA GLU A 171 -4.08 -12.30 23.86
C GLU A 171 -5.57 -12.45 23.49
N THR A 172 -6.28 -11.34 23.28
CA THR A 172 -7.66 -11.33 22.81
C THR A 172 -7.80 -12.03 21.45
N ILE A 173 -6.96 -11.70 20.49
CA ILE A 173 -6.98 -12.32 19.16
C ILE A 173 -6.61 -13.80 19.25
N ARG A 174 -5.60 -14.16 20.04
CA ARG A 174 -5.17 -15.55 20.25
C ARG A 174 -6.23 -16.41 20.96
N SER A 175 -7.11 -15.81 21.73
CA SER A 175 -8.29 -16.52 22.28
C SER A 175 -9.29 -16.98 21.22
N VAL A 176 -9.17 -16.46 19.99
CA VAL A 176 -10.09 -16.72 18.87
C VAL A 176 -9.44 -17.53 17.76
N THR A 177 -8.19 -17.25 17.41
CA THR A 177 -7.53 -17.84 16.22
C THR A 177 -6.03 -18.05 16.41
N ASN A 178 -5.50 -19.07 15.71
CA ASN A 178 -4.06 -19.35 15.60
C ASN A 178 -3.48 -18.91 14.24
N LEU A 179 -4.21 -18.13 13.44
CA LEU A 179 -3.69 -17.61 12.17
C LEU A 179 -2.40 -16.80 12.36
N PRO A 180 -1.47 -16.82 11.39
CA PRO A 180 -0.33 -15.92 11.41
C PRO A 180 -0.77 -14.47 11.54
N ILE A 181 0.00 -13.67 12.27
CA ILE A 181 -0.28 -12.24 12.46
C ILE A 181 0.94 -11.44 12.04
N ALA A 182 0.72 -10.41 11.23
CA ALA A 182 1.64 -9.31 10.98
C ALA A 182 1.31 -8.16 11.97
N ILE A 183 2.33 -7.54 12.54
CA ILE A 183 2.17 -6.40 13.44
C ILE A 183 2.56 -5.12 12.72
N ASP A 184 1.76 -4.08 12.90
CA ASP A 184 2.14 -2.71 12.55
C ASP A 184 2.02 -1.83 13.81
N ALA A 185 3.18 -1.42 14.32
CA ALA A 185 3.26 -0.60 15.53
C ALA A 185 3.16 0.90 15.24
N ASN A 186 3.16 1.30 13.96
CA ASN A 186 3.04 2.69 13.52
C ASN A 186 3.93 3.66 14.35
N GLN A 187 5.22 3.31 14.54
CA GLN A 187 6.20 4.10 15.31
C GLN A 187 5.89 4.19 16.82
N GLY A 188 5.04 3.32 17.36
CA GLY A 188 4.51 3.46 18.72
C GLY A 188 5.50 3.12 19.86
N TRP A 189 6.58 2.38 19.58
CA TRP A 189 7.56 2.00 20.60
C TRP A 189 8.80 2.90 20.53
N THR A 190 9.07 3.65 21.60
CA THR A 190 10.13 4.68 21.62
C THR A 190 11.43 4.23 22.31
N ASP A 191 11.40 3.14 23.05
CA ASP A 191 12.57 2.52 23.71
C ASP A 191 12.95 1.24 22.99
N LYS A 192 14.22 1.12 22.58
CA LYS A 192 14.69 -0.03 21.78
C LYS A 192 14.70 -1.35 22.55
N GLN A 193 14.97 -1.33 23.85
CA GLN A 193 14.97 -2.54 24.66
C GLN A 193 13.53 -3.05 24.83
N TYR A 194 12.59 -2.12 25.12
CA TYR A 194 11.17 -2.45 25.16
C TYR A 194 10.69 -3.01 23.83
N ALA A 195 11.05 -2.37 22.71
CA ALA A 195 10.68 -2.85 21.37
C ALA A 195 11.19 -4.29 21.12
N LEU A 196 12.46 -4.56 21.44
CA LEU A 196 13.04 -5.89 21.27
C LEU A 196 12.37 -6.94 22.17
N ASP A 197 12.14 -6.62 23.45
CA ASP A 197 11.48 -7.51 24.41
C ASP A 197 10.04 -7.82 23.96
N MET A 198 9.32 -6.81 23.45
CA MET A 198 7.99 -6.98 22.86
C MET A 198 8.04 -7.89 21.64
N ILE A 199 9.01 -7.72 20.73
CA ILE A 199 9.16 -8.56 19.54
C ILE A 199 9.43 -10.02 19.93
N HIS A 200 10.25 -10.28 20.94
CA HIS A 200 10.48 -11.64 21.45
C HIS A 200 9.18 -12.25 21.99
N TRP A 201 8.44 -11.51 22.79
CA TRP A 201 7.14 -11.96 23.31
C TRP A 201 6.15 -12.22 22.16
N LEU A 202 6.08 -11.35 21.17
CA LEU A 202 5.23 -11.50 19.99
C LEU A 202 5.57 -12.73 19.16
N LYS A 203 6.88 -13.06 19.03
CA LYS A 203 7.33 -14.29 18.35
C LYS A 203 6.73 -15.53 18.97
N GLU A 204 6.69 -15.61 20.31
CA GLU A 204 6.10 -16.73 21.04
C GLU A 204 4.57 -16.82 20.83
N HIS A 205 3.94 -15.71 20.42
CA HIS A 205 2.52 -15.61 20.14
C HIS A 205 2.18 -15.76 18.64
N GLY A 206 3.09 -16.31 17.83
CA GLY A 206 2.84 -16.65 16.41
C GLY A 206 2.81 -15.45 15.47
N ILE A 207 3.44 -14.32 15.84
CA ILE A 207 3.66 -13.20 14.96
C ILE A 207 4.75 -13.55 13.94
N VAL A 208 4.59 -13.10 12.70
CA VAL A 208 5.48 -13.45 11.57
C VAL A 208 6.34 -12.31 11.06
N MET A 209 5.94 -11.06 11.33
CA MET A 209 6.69 -9.87 10.96
C MET A 209 6.26 -8.65 11.79
N ILE A 210 7.16 -7.66 11.87
CA ILE A 210 6.91 -6.37 12.52
C ILE A 210 7.09 -5.25 11.49
N GLU A 211 6.13 -4.34 11.41
CA GLU A 211 6.18 -3.15 10.58
C GLU A 211 6.37 -1.92 11.46
N GLN A 212 7.33 -1.07 11.11
CA GLN A 212 7.70 0.22 11.71
C GLN A 212 7.53 0.28 13.24
N PRO A 213 8.36 -0.46 14.00
CA PRO A 213 8.24 -0.55 15.46
C PRO A 213 8.48 0.77 16.17
N MET A 214 9.43 1.57 15.67
CA MET A 214 9.91 2.78 16.32
C MET A 214 9.84 4.00 15.40
N PRO A 215 9.93 5.23 15.96
CA PRO A 215 10.01 6.47 15.18
C PRO A 215 11.09 6.42 14.10
N LYS A 216 10.74 6.89 12.90
CA LYS A 216 11.64 6.85 11.73
C LYS A 216 12.93 7.65 11.91
N GLU A 217 12.95 8.58 12.84
CA GLU A 217 14.12 9.39 13.20
C GLU A 217 15.14 8.61 14.05
N GLN A 218 14.73 7.52 14.69
CA GLN A 218 15.59 6.68 15.56
C GLN A 218 16.30 5.59 14.76
N ILE A 219 17.02 5.96 13.70
CA ILE A 219 17.63 5.05 12.72
C ILE A 219 18.61 4.06 13.38
N ASP A 220 19.45 4.50 14.29
CA ASP A 220 20.44 3.65 14.96
C ASP A 220 19.76 2.62 15.87
N ASP A 221 18.71 3.02 16.58
CA ASP A 221 17.93 2.12 17.43
C ASP A 221 17.12 1.11 16.59
N LEU A 222 16.55 1.54 15.47
CA LEU A 222 15.89 0.66 14.48
C LEU A 222 16.85 -0.38 13.91
N ALA A 223 18.08 0.03 13.55
CA ALA A 223 19.10 -0.88 13.05
C ALA A 223 19.48 -1.92 14.13
N TRP A 224 19.66 -1.46 15.36
CA TRP A 224 19.98 -2.34 16.49
C TRP A 224 18.83 -3.33 16.78
N VAL A 225 17.58 -2.87 16.81
CA VAL A 225 16.39 -3.74 16.99
C VAL A 225 16.30 -4.77 15.88
N THR A 226 16.50 -4.36 14.63
CA THR A 226 16.44 -5.26 13.48
C THR A 226 17.50 -6.35 13.53
N GLU A 227 18.74 -5.99 13.91
CA GLU A 227 19.86 -6.94 14.04
C GLU A 227 19.59 -8.02 15.11
N HIS A 228 18.94 -7.65 16.22
CA HIS A 228 18.67 -8.57 17.33
C HIS A 228 17.29 -9.23 17.26
N SER A 229 16.43 -8.78 16.33
CA SER A 229 15.06 -9.27 16.21
C SER A 229 14.98 -10.70 15.69
N PRO A 230 14.19 -11.60 16.33
CA PRO A 230 13.91 -12.93 15.81
C PRO A 230 12.88 -12.92 14.66
N LEU A 231 12.30 -11.77 14.34
CA LEU A 231 11.32 -11.55 13.29
C LEU A 231 11.82 -10.51 12.27
N PRO A 232 11.44 -10.63 10.99
CA PRO A 232 11.76 -9.58 10.03
C PRO A 232 11.06 -8.26 10.39
N VAL A 233 11.81 -7.15 10.34
CA VAL A 233 11.34 -5.80 10.59
C VAL A 233 11.26 -5.05 9.28
N PHE A 234 10.09 -4.44 8.99
CA PHE A 234 9.80 -3.73 7.75
C PHE A 234 9.66 -2.23 7.96
N ALA A 235 10.22 -1.45 7.03
CA ALA A 235 10.03 -0.01 6.96
C ALA A 235 8.67 0.31 6.31
N ASP A 236 7.89 1.22 6.91
CA ASP A 236 6.71 1.86 6.31
C ASP A 236 6.90 3.39 6.28
N GLU A 237 6.85 4.07 7.40
CA GLU A 237 7.04 5.52 7.46
C GLU A 237 8.49 5.95 7.15
N SER A 238 9.45 5.05 7.31
CA SER A 238 10.87 5.27 6.97
C SER A 238 11.16 5.17 5.47
N ILE A 239 10.24 4.65 4.65
CA ILE A 239 10.40 4.48 3.21
C ILE A 239 9.31 5.23 2.45
N GLN A 240 9.69 6.12 1.55
CA GLN A 240 8.78 6.83 0.67
C GLN A 240 9.07 6.52 -0.79
N ARG A 241 10.33 6.65 -1.20
CA ARG A 241 10.78 6.63 -2.58
C ARG A 241 11.94 5.64 -2.80
N LEU A 242 12.20 5.36 -4.07
CA LEU A 242 13.32 4.51 -4.51
C LEU A 242 14.67 4.96 -3.91
N LYS A 243 14.90 6.27 -3.82
CA LYS A 243 16.15 6.86 -3.30
C LYS A 243 16.43 6.48 -1.84
N ASP A 244 15.39 6.15 -1.07
CA ASP A 244 15.52 5.87 0.37
C ASP A 244 16.05 4.45 0.64
N ILE A 245 15.89 3.51 -0.31
CA ILE A 245 16.19 2.08 -0.10
C ILE A 245 17.65 1.84 0.32
N ALA A 246 18.59 2.52 -0.32
CA ALA A 246 20.01 2.28 -0.07
C ALA A 246 20.42 2.59 1.37
N SER A 247 19.84 3.63 1.97
CA SER A 247 20.10 4.04 3.36
C SER A 247 19.42 3.14 4.39
N LEU A 248 18.40 2.37 3.99
CA LEU A 248 17.65 1.48 4.87
C LEU A 248 18.21 0.06 4.91
N LYS A 249 19.17 -0.27 4.04
CA LYS A 249 19.87 -1.55 4.11
C LYS A 249 20.66 -1.67 5.40
N GLY A 250 20.38 -2.73 6.18
CA GLY A 250 20.94 -2.94 7.52
C GLY A 250 20.14 -2.27 8.63
N VAL A 251 19.25 -1.34 8.31
CA VAL A 251 18.30 -0.74 9.27
C VAL A 251 17.03 -1.57 9.36
N PHE A 252 16.57 -2.12 8.23
CA PHE A 252 15.38 -2.95 8.14
C PHE A 252 15.66 -4.25 7.38
N SER A 253 14.90 -5.29 7.71
CA SER A 253 14.90 -6.56 6.96
C SER A 253 14.20 -6.45 5.60
N GLY A 254 13.28 -5.50 5.48
CA GLY A 254 12.46 -5.29 4.29
C GLY A 254 11.78 -3.93 4.25
N ILE A 255 11.08 -3.66 3.16
CA ILE A 255 10.36 -2.42 2.92
C ILE A 255 8.90 -2.69 2.58
N ASN A 256 7.99 -1.77 2.96
CA ASN A 256 6.59 -1.75 2.53
C ASN A 256 6.40 -0.68 1.44
N ILE A 257 6.11 -1.14 0.21
CA ILE A 257 5.87 -0.29 -0.95
C ILE A 257 4.40 0.07 -1.01
N LYS A 258 4.07 1.37 -0.98
CA LYS A 258 2.71 1.89 -1.20
C LYS A 258 2.72 2.84 -2.38
N LEU A 259 1.87 2.61 -3.38
CA LEU A 259 1.88 3.38 -4.63
C LEU A 259 1.67 4.87 -4.38
N MET A 260 0.83 5.24 -3.43
CA MET A 260 0.58 6.63 -3.07
C MET A 260 1.82 7.35 -2.55
N LYS A 261 2.76 6.63 -1.91
CA LYS A 261 4.03 7.19 -1.43
C LYS A 261 5.09 7.26 -2.52
N CYS A 262 5.24 6.17 -3.29
CA CYS A 262 6.30 6.04 -4.30
C CYS A 262 5.90 6.53 -5.69
N THR A 263 4.83 7.33 -5.81
CA THR A 263 4.37 7.93 -7.06
C THR A 263 3.90 6.96 -8.14
N GLY A 264 3.53 5.72 -7.77
CA GLY A 264 2.87 4.78 -8.67
C GLY A 264 3.66 3.51 -9.01
N MET A 265 3.22 2.83 -10.05
CA MET A 265 3.69 1.50 -10.46
C MET A 265 5.13 1.52 -11.00
N ARG A 266 5.50 2.57 -11.75
CA ARG A 266 6.84 2.74 -12.33
C ARG A 266 7.93 2.70 -11.26
N GLU A 267 7.80 3.53 -10.23
CA GLU A 267 8.77 3.56 -9.14
C GLU A 267 8.61 2.35 -8.22
N GLY A 268 7.38 1.93 -7.95
CA GLY A 268 7.09 0.72 -7.17
C GLY A 268 7.81 -0.51 -7.71
N TRP A 269 7.78 -0.75 -9.02
CA TRP A 269 8.50 -1.86 -9.63
C TRP A 269 10.03 -1.73 -9.53
N LYS A 270 10.57 -0.52 -9.68
CA LYS A 270 12.00 -0.25 -9.46
C LYS A 270 12.39 -0.51 -7.99
N MET A 271 11.51 -0.17 -7.05
CA MET A 271 11.73 -0.45 -5.62
C MET A 271 11.75 -1.95 -5.33
N VAL A 272 10.84 -2.74 -5.91
CA VAL A 272 10.86 -4.21 -5.80
C VAL A 272 12.20 -4.78 -6.25
N THR A 273 12.64 -4.42 -7.46
CA THR A 273 13.87 -4.97 -8.05
C THR A 273 15.12 -4.52 -7.30
N THR A 274 15.17 -3.27 -6.83
CA THR A 274 16.29 -2.74 -6.06
C THR A 274 16.39 -3.39 -4.68
N ALA A 275 15.28 -3.48 -3.94
CA ALA A 275 15.26 -4.13 -2.64
C ALA A 275 15.70 -5.60 -2.73
N ARG A 276 15.22 -6.34 -3.74
CA ARG A 276 15.64 -7.71 -4.02
C ARG A 276 17.14 -7.83 -4.31
N SER A 277 17.68 -6.92 -5.12
CA SER A 277 19.12 -6.89 -5.44
C SER A 277 19.99 -6.64 -4.21
N LEU A 278 19.46 -5.92 -3.22
CA LEU A 278 20.11 -5.66 -1.93
C LEU A 278 19.89 -6.76 -0.89
N GLY A 279 19.15 -7.83 -1.23
CA GLY A 279 18.81 -8.94 -0.32
C GLY A 279 17.75 -8.59 0.71
N MET A 280 16.99 -7.50 0.50
CA MET A 280 15.88 -7.10 1.38
C MET A 280 14.58 -7.82 1.00
N LYS A 281 13.74 -8.05 1.99
CA LYS A 281 12.36 -8.51 1.78
C LYS A 281 11.49 -7.36 1.28
N VAL A 282 10.40 -7.71 0.59
CA VAL A 282 9.47 -6.74 0.03
C VAL A 282 8.05 -7.07 0.48
N MET A 283 7.36 -6.05 0.93
CA MET A 283 5.92 -6.03 1.15
C MET A 283 5.29 -5.00 0.22
N VAL A 284 4.11 -5.26 -0.28
CA VAL A 284 3.27 -4.28 -0.96
C VAL A 284 2.07 -3.97 -0.08
N GLY A 285 1.85 -2.69 0.18
CA GLY A 285 0.71 -2.21 0.96
C GLY A 285 -0.12 -1.19 0.20
N CYS A 286 -1.19 -0.75 0.84
CA CYS A 286 -2.07 0.29 0.33
C CYS A 286 -2.43 1.29 1.44
N MET A 287 -3.16 2.33 1.06
CA MET A 287 -3.97 3.15 1.94
C MET A 287 -5.42 2.59 1.96
N THR A 288 -6.39 3.35 2.42
CA THR A 288 -7.78 3.12 2.06
C THR A 288 -7.96 3.57 0.62
N GLU A 289 -8.22 2.65 -0.29
CA GLU A 289 -8.18 2.84 -1.73
C GLU A 289 -9.34 2.08 -2.38
N THR A 290 -9.71 2.45 -3.61
CA THR A 290 -10.63 1.64 -4.40
C THR A 290 -9.92 0.41 -4.99
N SER A 291 -10.68 -0.44 -5.67
CA SER A 291 -10.11 -1.53 -6.47
C SER A 291 -9.15 -1.03 -7.57
N CYS A 292 -9.16 0.27 -7.91
CA CYS A 292 -8.24 0.84 -8.88
C CYS A 292 -6.79 0.76 -8.39
N ALA A 293 -6.45 1.47 -7.32
CA ALA A 293 -5.08 1.46 -6.80
C ALA A 293 -4.67 0.12 -6.20
N CYS A 294 -5.60 -0.58 -5.52
CA CYS A 294 -5.34 -1.94 -5.04
C CYS A 294 -4.97 -2.90 -6.19
N SER A 295 -5.67 -2.84 -7.33
CA SER A 295 -5.35 -3.68 -8.50
C SER A 295 -4.03 -3.29 -9.16
N ALA A 296 -3.70 -2.01 -9.20
CA ALA A 296 -2.41 -1.54 -9.69
C ALA A 296 -1.25 -2.10 -8.85
N ALA A 297 -1.35 -1.99 -7.53
CA ALA A 297 -0.36 -2.54 -6.60
C ALA A 297 -0.29 -4.08 -6.70
N ALA A 298 -1.41 -4.75 -6.89
CA ALA A 298 -1.47 -6.20 -7.02
C ALA A 298 -0.74 -6.74 -8.26
N GLN A 299 -0.54 -5.93 -9.33
CA GLN A 299 0.13 -6.39 -10.55
C GLN A 299 1.56 -6.91 -10.31
N PHE A 300 2.28 -6.38 -9.34
CA PHE A 300 3.61 -6.89 -8.98
C PHE A 300 3.63 -7.73 -7.70
N SER A 301 2.47 -8.01 -7.11
CA SER A 301 2.39 -8.83 -5.89
C SER A 301 2.99 -10.25 -6.03
N PRO A 302 3.04 -10.89 -7.22
CA PRO A 302 3.74 -12.18 -7.35
C PRO A 302 5.25 -12.11 -7.10
N ALA A 303 5.85 -10.91 -7.08
CA ALA A 303 7.28 -10.68 -6.84
C ALA A 303 7.63 -10.29 -5.39
N VAL A 304 6.64 -10.21 -4.48
CA VAL A 304 6.85 -9.78 -3.09
C VAL A 304 6.68 -10.92 -2.08
N ASP A 305 7.13 -10.69 -0.83
CA ASP A 305 7.02 -11.69 0.26
C ASP A 305 5.70 -11.57 1.02
N PHE A 306 5.20 -10.35 1.18
CA PHE A 306 3.99 -10.03 1.93
C PHE A 306 3.11 -9.04 1.16
N ALA A 307 1.80 -9.09 1.41
CA ALA A 307 0.86 -8.11 0.89
C ALA A 307 -0.12 -7.66 1.97
N ASP A 308 -0.46 -6.37 1.92
CA ASP A 308 -1.47 -5.70 2.76
C ASP A 308 -2.33 -4.83 1.82
N LEU A 309 -3.13 -5.53 1.00
CA LEU A 309 -3.97 -4.94 -0.06
C LEU A 309 -5.45 -5.15 0.28
N ASP A 310 -5.86 -4.66 1.44
CA ASP A 310 -7.23 -4.73 1.94
C ASP A 310 -8.00 -3.40 1.81
N GLY A 311 -7.37 -2.35 1.26
CA GLY A 311 -7.93 -0.99 1.21
C GLY A 311 -9.31 -0.91 0.58
N ASN A 312 -9.54 -1.63 -0.51
CA ASN A 312 -10.83 -1.69 -1.20
C ASN A 312 -11.90 -2.48 -0.43
N LEU A 313 -11.50 -3.37 0.47
CA LEU A 313 -12.43 -4.12 1.33
C LEU A 313 -12.95 -3.26 2.49
N LEU A 314 -12.22 -2.21 2.85
CA LEU A 314 -12.56 -1.30 3.95
C LEU A 314 -13.57 -0.22 3.56
N ILE A 315 -13.85 -0.02 2.26
CA ILE A 315 -14.75 1.02 1.75
C ILE A 315 -16.10 0.47 1.32
N ALA A 316 -17.14 1.32 1.34
CA ALA A 316 -18.51 0.96 0.99
C ALA A 316 -18.92 1.43 -0.43
N ASN A 317 -18.13 2.28 -1.07
CA ASN A 317 -18.47 2.97 -2.31
C ASN A 317 -17.38 2.83 -3.37
N ASP A 318 -16.89 1.61 -3.58
CA ASP A 318 -15.97 1.31 -4.67
C ASP A 318 -16.65 1.57 -6.03
N ARG A 319 -15.90 2.10 -6.96
CA ARG A 319 -16.35 2.40 -8.34
C ARG A 319 -15.80 1.42 -9.37
N PHE A 320 -15.02 0.46 -8.94
CA PHE A 320 -14.35 -0.48 -9.82
C PHE A 320 -14.46 -1.91 -9.31
N GLU A 321 -14.45 -2.84 -10.25
CA GLU A 321 -14.06 -4.22 -10.01
C GLU A 321 -12.63 -4.42 -10.53
N GLY A 322 -11.79 -5.11 -9.76
CA GLY A 322 -10.40 -5.36 -10.12
C GLY A 322 -9.89 -6.68 -9.55
N MET A 323 -8.75 -6.62 -8.86
CA MET A 323 -8.26 -7.77 -8.12
C MET A 323 -9.28 -8.24 -7.09
N THR A 324 -9.32 -9.52 -6.83
CA THR A 324 -10.20 -10.10 -5.80
C THR A 324 -9.39 -10.81 -4.74
N VAL A 325 -9.99 -10.94 -3.55
CA VAL A 325 -9.43 -11.72 -2.44
C VAL A 325 -10.34 -12.90 -2.19
N VAL A 326 -9.81 -14.11 -2.42
CA VAL A 326 -10.56 -15.35 -2.21
C VAL A 326 -9.87 -16.15 -1.11
N LYS A 327 -10.51 -16.27 0.03
CA LYS A 327 -9.92 -16.89 1.24
C LYS A 327 -8.52 -16.33 1.55
N GLY A 328 -8.41 -15.01 1.59
CA GLY A 328 -7.17 -14.30 1.84
C GLY A 328 -6.17 -14.26 0.66
N LYS A 329 -6.34 -15.07 -0.36
CA LYS A 329 -5.45 -15.12 -1.53
C LYS A 329 -5.80 -14.02 -2.54
N ILE A 330 -4.83 -13.21 -2.92
CA ILE A 330 -4.96 -12.24 -4.00
C ILE A 330 -5.11 -12.99 -5.32
N THR A 331 -6.13 -12.62 -6.08
CA THR A 331 -6.39 -13.16 -7.42
C THR A 331 -6.39 -12.01 -8.43
N LEU A 332 -5.47 -12.10 -9.39
CA LEU A 332 -5.33 -11.13 -10.48
C LEU A 332 -6.26 -11.51 -11.63
N PRO A 333 -7.12 -10.59 -12.11
CA PRO A 333 -7.93 -10.86 -13.29
C PRO A 333 -7.06 -10.90 -14.54
N ASP A 334 -7.34 -11.84 -15.44
CA ASP A 334 -6.69 -11.92 -16.76
C ASP A 334 -7.36 -10.94 -17.75
N ARG A 335 -7.26 -9.65 -17.41
CA ARG A 335 -7.79 -8.54 -18.20
C ARG A 335 -6.70 -7.53 -18.48
N PRO A 336 -6.69 -6.86 -19.66
CA PRO A 336 -5.68 -5.85 -20.00
C PRO A 336 -5.57 -4.71 -18.99
N GLY A 337 -4.43 -4.03 -19.01
CA GLY A 337 -4.14 -2.92 -18.10
C GLY A 337 -3.86 -3.42 -16.69
N ILE A 338 -4.48 -2.79 -15.71
CA ILE A 338 -4.45 -3.23 -14.31
C ILE A 338 -5.66 -4.14 -13.98
N GLY A 339 -6.42 -4.55 -15.00
CA GLY A 339 -7.48 -5.53 -14.87
C GLY A 339 -8.83 -5.00 -14.39
N LEU A 340 -9.11 -3.69 -14.57
CA LEU A 340 -10.32 -3.03 -14.06
C LEU A 340 -11.55 -3.19 -14.96
N ILE A 341 -12.72 -3.18 -14.30
CA ILE A 341 -14.01 -2.82 -14.87
C ILE A 341 -14.55 -1.64 -14.06
N LYS A 342 -14.95 -0.56 -14.75
CA LYS A 342 -15.63 0.58 -14.12
C LYS A 342 -17.11 0.19 -13.92
N LEU A 343 -17.64 0.42 -12.71
CA LEU A 343 -19.02 0.16 -12.31
C LEU A 343 -19.95 1.30 -12.69
#